data_c8d5e5757c10447cd181675cbca77e65
#
_entry.id   c8d5e5757c10447cd181675cbca77e65
#
_cell.length_a   1.000
_cell.length_b   1.000
_cell.length_c   1.000
_cell.angle_alpha   90.00
_cell.angle_beta   90.00
_cell.angle_gamma   90.00
#
_symmetry.space_group_name_H-M   'P 1'
#
loop_
_entity.id
_entity.type
_entity.pdbx_description
1 polymer ?
#
loop_
_entity_poly.entity_id
_entity_poly.type
_entity_poly.pdbx_seq_one_letter_code
_entity_poly.pdbx_strand_id
1 'polypeptide(L)'
;EFKAKDHDGFGDNWPVSYADLAPYYDQCEPLLRVSGRIEKLPQLPDGVFLEDKSGDSTSIARFISAAKQKGIPTTKQRRAQGTLASSANLLLPDALATGKLTILPNAIAREVTVDKATGKANGISFVDRRSKREFHVKARVVVLGASCLESTRLLLNSKLASSSGALGHYLFDQFYVKNTVQAIVPEARNGKAPGGLMGGTGYIPRFTNLDKKDTDYLRGYAVDFSSGGTPDPKYFPYYGEDLQKALAAHTNTGFNATTMGSVLPRFENHVSIDPVVKDAWGIPSLRISARYTANEFKMATDAMNTLSELCHTAGFEMLAQHDQMVPPGESIHELGTCRMGDNPKTSVLNKWNQTHDVKNVFVVDGSAFVTGGSQNPTLTITALAMRAADYMAEEMRKGNL
;
A
#
# COMPACT_ATOMS: atom_id res chain seq x y z
N GLU A 1 11.82 -7.75 -2.25
CA GLU A 1 11.65 -6.58 -1.39
C GLU A 1 12.33 -6.70 -0.03
N PHE A 2 12.25 -7.85 0.66
CA PHE A 2 12.83 -8.03 2.01
C PHE A 2 14.36 -7.93 2.07
N LYS A 3 15.06 -8.16 0.96
CA LYS A 3 16.52 -8.08 0.81
C LYS A 3 16.95 -7.00 -0.18
N ALA A 4 16.26 -5.87 -0.13
CA ALA A 4 16.42 -4.81 -1.11
C ALA A 4 17.82 -4.21 -1.15
N LYS A 5 18.44 -3.97 0.02
CA LYS A 5 19.82 -3.47 0.11
C LYS A 5 20.83 -4.44 -0.48
N ASP A 6 20.68 -5.74 -0.21
CA ASP A 6 21.59 -6.76 -0.76
C ASP A 6 21.45 -6.83 -2.30
N HIS A 7 20.27 -6.51 -2.83
CA HIS A 7 19.96 -6.57 -4.24
C HIS A 7 20.43 -5.34 -5.01
N ASP A 8 20.15 -4.13 -4.52
CA ASP A 8 20.40 -2.89 -5.25
C ASP A 8 21.31 -1.87 -4.55
N GLY A 9 21.78 -2.22 -3.35
CA GLY A 9 22.72 -1.39 -2.57
C GLY A 9 22.10 -0.21 -1.84
N PHE A 10 20.78 0.04 -1.98
CA PHE A 10 20.12 1.20 -1.39
C PHE A 10 19.28 0.86 -0.16
N GLY A 11 19.37 1.70 0.87
CA GLY A 11 18.57 1.61 2.10
C GLY A 11 19.03 0.46 3.00
N ASP A 12 18.08 -0.27 3.58
CA ASP A 12 18.34 -1.40 4.47
C ASP A 12 17.51 -2.63 4.09
N ASN A 13 17.95 -3.79 4.53
CA ASN A 13 17.14 -5.01 4.48
C ASN A 13 16.11 -5.01 5.61
N TRP A 14 15.03 -5.72 5.40
CA TRP A 14 14.10 -6.04 6.48
C TRP A 14 14.75 -7.03 7.45
N PRO A 15 14.47 -6.95 8.76
CA PRO A 15 14.91 -7.94 9.74
C PRO A 15 14.05 -9.22 9.71
N VAL A 16 13.13 -9.32 8.75
CA VAL A 16 12.29 -10.48 8.46
C VAL A 16 12.41 -10.85 6.99
N SER A 17 12.20 -12.13 6.68
CA SER A 17 12.20 -12.66 5.32
C SER A 17 10.77 -12.96 4.84
N TYR A 18 10.62 -13.28 3.54
CA TYR A 18 9.35 -13.81 3.03
C TYR A 18 8.95 -15.12 3.74
N ALA A 19 9.92 -16.01 4.01
CA ALA A 19 9.64 -17.26 4.70
C ALA A 19 9.09 -17.07 6.12
N ASP A 20 9.49 -15.99 6.82
CA ASP A 20 8.95 -15.64 8.14
C ASP A 20 7.49 -15.18 8.07
N LEU A 21 7.06 -14.64 6.93
CA LEU A 21 5.70 -14.09 6.75
C LEU A 21 4.78 -14.99 5.94
N ALA A 22 5.31 -15.92 5.14
CA ALA A 22 4.49 -16.80 4.30
C ALA A 22 3.37 -17.52 5.08
N PRO A 23 3.59 -18.10 6.29
CA PRO A 23 2.52 -18.73 7.05
C PRO A 23 1.42 -17.75 7.49
N TYR A 24 1.75 -16.47 7.66
CA TYR A 24 0.78 -15.43 8.00
C TYR A 24 0.03 -14.91 6.78
N TYR A 25 0.67 -14.85 5.61
CA TYR A 25 -0.04 -14.60 4.35
C TYR A 25 -1.09 -15.67 4.09
N ASP A 26 -0.74 -16.94 4.25
CA ASP A 26 -1.64 -18.07 4.08
C ASP A 26 -2.84 -18.02 5.03
N GLN A 27 -2.70 -17.44 6.22
CA GLN A 27 -3.79 -17.19 7.16
C GLN A 27 -4.61 -15.96 6.80
N CYS A 28 -3.97 -14.87 6.35
CA CYS A 28 -4.65 -13.61 6.02
C CYS A 28 -5.51 -13.71 4.77
N GLU A 29 -5.06 -14.40 3.74
CA GLU A 29 -5.74 -14.46 2.44
C GLU A 29 -7.16 -15.02 2.54
N PRO A 30 -7.44 -16.16 3.21
CA PRO A 30 -8.80 -16.63 3.44
C PRO A 30 -9.63 -15.68 4.32
N LEU A 31 -9.04 -15.13 5.39
CA LEU A 31 -9.72 -14.20 6.29
C LEU A 31 -10.19 -12.94 5.58
N LEU A 32 -9.38 -12.41 4.68
CA LEU A 32 -9.69 -11.23 3.88
C LEU A 32 -10.42 -11.57 2.58
N ARG A 33 -10.68 -12.86 2.32
CA ARG A 33 -11.34 -13.37 1.11
C ARG A 33 -10.62 -12.89 -0.16
N VAL A 34 -9.30 -12.97 -0.16
CA VAL A 34 -8.48 -12.61 -1.33
C VAL A 34 -8.75 -13.59 -2.46
N SER A 35 -8.97 -13.09 -3.66
CA SER A 35 -9.04 -13.91 -4.88
C SER A 35 -7.78 -13.75 -5.72
N GLY A 36 -7.45 -14.79 -6.49
CA GLY A 36 -6.29 -14.79 -7.37
C GLY A 36 -6.20 -16.08 -8.18
N ARG A 37 -5.08 -16.24 -8.88
CA ARG A 37 -4.76 -17.45 -9.66
C ARG A 37 -3.40 -18.00 -9.25
N ILE A 38 -3.24 -19.31 -9.32
CA ILE A 38 -1.96 -20.01 -9.16
C ILE A 38 -1.23 -19.93 -10.51
N GLU A 39 -0.14 -19.18 -10.58
CA GLU A 39 0.58 -18.90 -11.82
C GLU A 39 2.09 -19.13 -11.71
N LYS A 40 2.60 -19.44 -10.52
CA LYS A 40 4.00 -19.76 -10.24
C LYS A 40 4.96 -18.64 -10.68
N LEU A 41 4.56 -17.38 -10.48
CA LEU A 41 5.40 -16.23 -10.77
C LEU A 41 6.39 -15.99 -9.62
N PRO A 42 7.71 -16.02 -9.84
CA PRO A 42 8.70 -15.89 -8.77
C PRO A 42 8.56 -14.59 -7.96
N GLN A 43 8.22 -13.48 -8.63
CA GLN A 43 8.05 -12.16 -8.04
C GLN A 43 6.69 -11.97 -7.35
N LEU A 44 5.77 -12.90 -7.52
CA LEU A 44 4.44 -12.89 -6.91
C LEU A 44 4.08 -14.31 -6.46
N PRO A 45 4.66 -14.79 -5.33
CA PRO A 45 4.44 -16.15 -4.85
C PRO A 45 2.97 -16.48 -4.71
N ASP A 46 2.62 -17.72 -5.02
CA ASP A 46 1.26 -18.22 -4.84
C ASP A 46 0.94 -18.40 -3.36
N GLY A 47 -0.34 -18.27 -3.00
CA GLY A 47 -0.85 -18.39 -1.64
C GLY A 47 -2.17 -19.17 -1.56
N VAL A 48 -2.88 -19.03 -0.45
CA VAL A 48 -4.15 -19.71 -0.14
C VAL A 48 -5.33 -18.77 -0.38
N PHE A 49 -5.60 -18.43 -1.62
CA PHE A 49 -6.66 -17.50 -2.01
C PHE A 49 -7.82 -18.19 -2.73
N LEU A 50 -8.95 -17.52 -2.83
CA LEU A 50 -10.10 -17.94 -3.62
C LEU A 50 -9.73 -17.91 -5.10
N GLU A 51 -10.01 -19.01 -5.81
CA GLU A 51 -9.69 -19.10 -7.24
C GLU A 51 -10.52 -18.11 -8.07
N ASP A 52 -9.86 -17.23 -8.82
CA ASP A 52 -10.50 -16.40 -9.84
C ASP A 52 -10.68 -17.19 -11.14
N LYS A 53 -11.93 -17.59 -11.41
CA LYS A 53 -12.33 -18.34 -12.62
C LYS A 53 -12.79 -17.41 -13.75
N SER A 54 -12.69 -16.10 -13.61
CA SER A 54 -13.13 -15.16 -14.65
C SER A 54 -12.29 -15.31 -15.93
N GLY A 55 -12.94 -15.35 -17.08
CA GLY A 55 -12.29 -15.31 -18.37
C GLY A 55 -11.71 -13.91 -18.67
N ASP A 56 -10.81 -13.84 -19.64
CA ASP A 56 -10.35 -12.59 -20.21
C ASP A 56 -11.23 -12.20 -21.39
N SER A 57 -11.59 -10.93 -21.49
CA SER A 57 -12.19 -10.40 -22.71
C SER A 57 -11.17 -10.41 -23.85
N THR A 58 -11.63 -10.33 -25.08
CA THR A 58 -10.74 -10.32 -26.25
C THR A 58 -9.72 -9.18 -26.20
N SER A 59 -10.14 -7.98 -25.75
CA SER A 59 -9.24 -6.83 -25.60
C SER A 59 -8.17 -7.06 -24.54
N ILE A 60 -8.53 -7.62 -23.39
CA ILE A 60 -7.59 -7.99 -22.33
C ILE A 60 -6.63 -9.07 -22.86
N ALA A 61 -7.12 -10.10 -23.50
CA ALA A 61 -6.29 -11.18 -24.07
C ALA A 61 -5.28 -10.65 -25.11
N ARG A 62 -5.68 -9.66 -25.93
CA ARG A 62 -4.77 -9.00 -26.89
C ARG A 62 -3.65 -8.24 -26.21
N PHE A 63 -3.98 -7.48 -25.16
CA PHE A 63 -2.98 -6.76 -24.37
C PHE A 63 -2.02 -7.73 -23.64
N ILE A 64 -2.54 -8.81 -23.07
CA ILE A 64 -1.74 -9.91 -22.47
C ILE A 64 -0.81 -10.54 -23.54
N SER A 65 -1.32 -10.76 -24.77
CA SER A 65 -0.49 -11.30 -25.87
C SER A 65 0.63 -10.35 -26.26
N ALA A 66 0.38 -9.03 -26.29
CA ALA A 66 1.39 -8.02 -26.53
C ALA A 66 2.47 -8.01 -25.45
N ALA A 67 2.06 -8.08 -24.17
CA ALA A 67 2.98 -8.18 -23.05
C ALA A 67 3.85 -9.45 -23.13
N LYS A 68 3.24 -10.59 -23.45
CA LYS A 68 3.94 -11.88 -23.62
C LYS A 68 5.00 -11.83 -24.72
N GLN A 69 4.73 -11.17 -25.84
CA GLN A 69 5.70 -10.99 -26.95
C GLN A 69 6.96 -10.26 -26.49
N LYS A 70 6.84 -9.42 -25.45
CA LYS A 70 7.95 -8.68 -24.84
C LYS A 70 8.55 -9.36 -23.61
N GLY A 71 8.09 -10.56 -23.26
CA GLY A 71 8.54 -11.26 -22.06
C GLY A 71 8.03 -10.65 -20.77
N ILE A 72 7.01 -9.78 -20.82
CA ILE A 72 6.43 -9.13 -19.63
C ILE A 72 5.34 -10.05 -19.06
N PRO A 73 5.46 -10.48 -17.78
CA PRO A 73 4.48 -11.34 -17.14
C PRO A 73 3.17 -10.60 -16.86
N THR A 74 2.06 -11.29 -16.99
CA THR A 74 0.73 -10.78 -16.67
C THR A 74 -0.01 -11.78 -15.79
N THR A 75 -0.89 -11.28 -14.93
CA THR A 75 -1.75 -12.10 -14.06
C THR A 75 -3.09 -11.42 -13.85
N LYS A 76 -4.00 -12.08 -13.14
CA LYS A 76 -5.16 -11.42 -12.56
C LYS A 76 -4.76 -10.66 -11.30
N GLN A 77 -5.40 -9.53 -11.10
CA GLN A 77 -5.19 -8.75 -9.89
C GLN A 77 -5.67 -9.55 -8.66
N ARG A 78 -4.78 -9.76 -7.70
CA ARG A 78 -5.14 -10.35 -6.41
C ARG A 78 -5.77 -9.26 -5.54
N ARG A 79 -7.00 -9.47 -5.12
CA ARG A 79 -7.74 -8.49 -4.30
C ARG A 79 -8.74 -9.16 -3.37
N ALA A 80 -8.99 -8.52 -2.24
CA ALA A 80 -10.08 -8.90 -1.34
C ALA A 80 -11.43 -8.74 -2.05
N GLN A 81 -12.28 -9.77 -1.95
CA GLN A 81 -13.55 -9.86 -2.70
C GLN A 81 -14.68 -9.10 -2.02
N GLY A 82 -15.37 -8.30 -2.84
CA GLY A 82 -16.63 -7.65 -2.49
C GLY A 82 -16.46 -6.29 -1.79
N THR A 83 -17.53 -5.50 -1.86
CA THR A 83 -17.62 -4.16 -1.22
C THR A 83 -17.58 -4.21 0.31
N LEU A 84 -17.69 -5.39 0.91
CA LEU A 84 -17.71 -5.63 2.35
C LEU A 84 -16.35 -6.11 2.90
N ALA A 85 -15.30 -6.19 2.09
CA ALA A 85 -13.98 -6.62 2.51
C ALA A 85 -13.28 -5.53 3.35
N SER A 86 -13.66 -5.43 4.61
CA SER A 86 -13.07 -4.52 5.59
C SER A 86 -12.94 -5.22 6.94
N SER A 87 -12.04 -4.73 7.79
CA SER A 87 -11.91 -5.22 9.17
C SER A 87 -13.24 -5.17 9.93
N ALA A 88 -14.05 -4.12 9.71
CA ALA A 88 -15.34 -3.96 10.35
C ALA A 88 -16.31 -5.11 10.01
N ASN A 89 -16.26 -5.63 8.80
CA ASN A 89 -17.18 -6.66 8.32
C ASN A 89 -16.62 -8.08 8.43
N LEU A 90 -15.30 -8.25 8.36
CA LEU A 90 -14.67 -9.57 8.30
C LEU A 90 -13.98 -9.98 9.60
N LEU A 91 -13.48 -9.06 10.42
CA LEU A 91 -12.66 -9.38 11.58
C LEU A 91 -13.29 -8.97 12.90
N LEU A 92 -13.90 -7.78 12.99
CA LEU A 92 -14.48 -7.28 14.23
C LEU A 92 -15.67 -8.09 14.76
N PRO A 93 -16.58 -8.66 13.92
CA PRO A 93 -17.69 -9.46 14.43
C PRO A 93 -17.21 -10.68 15.24
N ASP A 94 -16.23 -11.42 14.73
CA ASP A 94 -15.68 -12.59 15.43
C ASP A 94 -14.93 -12.18 16.70
N ALA A 95 -14.17 -11.09 16.64
CA ALA A 95 -13.48 -10.57 17.82
C ALA A 95 -14.47 -10.11 18.92
N LEU A 96 -15.58 -9.47 18.56
CA LEU A 96 -16.63 -9.07 19.48
C LEU A 96 -17.35 -10.29 20.07
N ALA A 97 -17.60 -11.33 19.28
CA ALA A 97 -18.24 -12.56 19.72
C ALA A 97 -17.44 -13.29 20.82
N THR A 98 -16.14 -13.07 20.93
CA THR A 98 -15.32 -13.59 22.04
C THR A 98 -15.67 -12.99 23.41
N GLY A 99 -16.38 -11.86 23.46
CA GLY A 99 -16.62 -11.08 24.68
C GLY A 99 -15.39 -10.41 25.29
N LYS A 100 -14.24 -10.47 24.58
CA LYS A 100 -12.95 -9.93 25.06
C LYS A 100 -12.56 -8.60 24.39
N LEU A 101 -13.32 -8.16 23.39
CA LEU A 101 -13.10 -6.89 22.69
C LEU A 101 -14.09 -5.84 23.21
N THR A 102 -13.57 -4.69 23.60
CA THR A 102 -14.36 -3.47 23.85
C THR A 102 -13.95 -2.41 22.86
N ILE A 103 -14.90 -1.87 22.10
CA ILE A 103 -14.67 -0.74 21.19
C ILE A 103 -15.13 0.54 21.87
N LEU A 104 -14.23 1.52 21.98
CA LEU A 104 -14.53 2.83 22.53
C LEU A 104 -14.60 3.87 21.39
N PRO A 105 -15.78 4.14 20.84
CA PRO A 105 -15.92 5.12 19.75
C PRO A 105 -15.75 6.55 20.28
N ASN A 106 -15.42 7.48 19.38
CA ASN A 106 -15.20 8.91 19.69
C ASN A 106 -14.03 9.18 20.66
N ALA A 107 -13.15 8.23 20.90
CA ALA A 107 -11.92 8.39 21.67
C ALA A 107 -10.77 8.77 20.73
N ILE A 108 -10.32 10.01 20.80
CA ILE A 108 -9.19 10.52 19.99
C ILE A 108 -7.92 10.31 20.81
N ALA A 109 -7.12 9.32 20.45
CA ALA A 109 -5.86 9.02 21.12
C ALA A 109 -4.91 10.22 21.04
N ARG A 110 -4.34 10.63 22.17
CA ARG A 110 -3.49 11.80 22.31
C ARG A 110 -2.03 11.43 22.49
N GLU A 111 -1.75 10.53 23.43
CA GLU A 111 -0.40 10.10 23.78
C GLU A 111 -0.40 8.73 24.48
N VAL A 112 0.67 8.00 24.32
CA VAL A 112 1.01 6.82 25.10
C VAL A 112 1.62 7.31 26.42
N THR A 113 1.09 6.85 27.53
CA THR A 113 1.58 7.21 28.86
C THR A 113 2.57 6.17 29.39
N VAL A 114 3.58 6.60 30.12
CA VAL A 114 4.67 5.76 30.65
C VAL A 114 4.78 5.91 32.14
N ASP A 115 4.95 4.81 32.84
CA ASP A 115 5.33 4.78 34.25
C ASP A 115 6.82 5.14 34.37
N LYS A 116 7.10 6.22 35.05
CA LYS A 116 8.47 6.75 35.21
C LYS A 116 9.41 5.84 36.01
N ALA A 117 8.87 5.01 36.90
CA ALA A 117 9.68 4.12 37.72
C ALA A 117 10.13 2.87 36.94
N THR A 118 9.28 2.36 36.06
CA THR A 118 9.54 1.13 35.30
C THR A 118 10.00 1.37 33.88
N GLY A 119 9.76 2.58 33.32
CA GLY A 119 9.99 2.88 31.91
C GLY A 119 9.01 2.18 30.96
N LYS A 120 8.01 1.45 31.46
CA LYS A 120 7.00 0.76 30.65
C LYS A 120 5.81 1.66 30.37
N ALA A 121 5.18 1.47 29.22
CA ALA A 121 3.89 2.08 28.94
C ALA A 121 2.84 1.56 29.92
N ASN A 122 1.96 2.44 30.39
CA ASN A 122 0.91 2.10 31.33
C ASN A 122 -0.50 2.41 30.82
N GLY A 123 -0.62 2.89 29.58
CA GLY A 123 -1.90 3.16 28.93
C GLY A 123 -1.85 4.22 27.86
N ILE A 124 -3.03 4.74 27.51
CA ILE A 124 -3.23 5.81 26.53
C ILE A 124 -4.10 6.90 27.14
N SER A 125 -3.67 8.16 27.00
CA SER A 125 -4.50 9.33 27.19
C SER A 125 -5.26 9.65 25.91
N PHE A 126 -6.54 9.98 26.01
CA PHE A 126 -7.38 10.31 24.86
C PHE A 126 -8.36 11.44 25.19
N VAL A 127 -8.82 12.11 24.15
CA VAL A 127 -9.83 13.17 24.24
C VAL A 127 -11.16 12.62 23.69
N ASP A 128 -12.23 12.76 24.45
CA ASP A 128 -13.58 12.47 23.93
C ASP A 128 -13.94 13.48 22.85
N ARG A 129 -14.28 12.97 21.67
CA ARG A 129 -14.55 13.78 20.46
C ARG A 129 -15.62 14.85 20.66
N ARG A 130 -16.64 14.55 21.47
CA ARG A 130 -17.82 15.40 21.65
C ARG A 130 -17.65 16.39 22.80
N SER A 131 -17.28 15.89 23.98
CA SER A 131 -17.15 16.70 25.18
C SER A 131 -15.82 17.45 25.28
N LYS A 132 -14.81 17.05 24.47
CA LYS A 132 -13.42 17.53 24.54
C LYS A 132 -12.75 17.33 25.88
N ARG A 133 -13.29 16.45 26.74
CA ARG A 133 -12.69 16.08 28.02
C ARG A 133 -11.61 15.03 27.81
N GLU A 134 -10.58 15.10 28.63
CA GLU A 134 -9.49 14.12 28.64
C GLU A 134 -9.82 12.94 29.54
N PHE A 135 -9.40 11.75 29.09
CA PHE A 135 -9.55 10.49 29.79
C PHE A 135 -8.27 9.66 29.64
N HIS A 136 -8.15 8.62 30.46
CA HIS A 136 -7.03 7.68 30.41
C HIS A 136 -7.53 6.24 30.51
N VAL A 137 -7.00 5.37 29.64
CA VAL A 137 -7.19 3.92 29.69
C VAL A 137 -5.87 3.29 30.14
N LYS A 138 -5.90 2.50 31.20
CA LYS A 138 -4.74 1.73 31.67
C LYS A 138 -4.58 0.45 30.84
N ALA A 139 -3.35 0.11 30.47
CA ALA A 139 -3.03 -1.10 29.73
C ALA A 139 -1.65 -1.65 30.13
N ARG A 140 -1.50 -2.98 30.08
CA ARG A 140 -0.20 -3.63 30.26
C ARG A 140 0.63 -3.60 28.98
N VAL A 141 -0.02 -3.65 27.84
CA VAL A 141 0.59 -3.56 26.49
C VAL A 141 -0.18 -2.53 25.68
N VAL A 142 0.52 -1.70 24.93
CA VAL A 142 -0.06 -0.72 24.01
C VAL A 142 0.30 -1.11 22.60
N VAL A 143 -0.72 -1.21 21.73
CA VAL A 143 -0.55 -1.53 20.30
C VAL A 143 -1.06 -0.36 19.48
N LEU A 144 -0.22 0.19 18.63
CA LEU A 144 -0.56 1.26 17.72
C LEU A 144 -0.83 0.70 16.32
N GLY A 145 -2.00 0.95 15.79
CA GLY A 145 -2.46 0.61 14.47
C GLY A 145 -3.26 1.75 13.85
N ALA A 146 -2.83 2.98 14.10
CA ALA A 146 -3.56 4.20 13.74
C ALA A 146 -3.17 4.75 12.35
N SER A 147 -2.56 3.96 11.50
CA SER A 147 -1.88 4.28 10.23
C SER A 147 -0.46 4.82 10.39
N CYS A 148 0.28 4.83 9.29
CA CYS A 148 1.68 5.27 9.25
C CYS A 148 1.88 6.64 9.90
N LEU A 149 1.07 7.61 9.53
CA LEU A 149 1.21 8.99 10.00
C LEU A 149 0.73 9.16 11.44
N GLU A 150 -0.44 8.62 11.79
CA GLU A 150 -1.04 8.85 13.11
C GLU A 150 -0.37 8.03 14.22
N SER A 151 0.10 6.81 13.98
CA SER A 151 0.91 6.08 14.98
C SER A 151 2.23 6.79 15.26
N THR A 152 2.87 7.34 14.22
CA THR A 152 4.07 8.17 14.38
C THR A 152 3.77 9.46 15.14
N ARG A 153 2.65 10.13 14.84
CA ARG A 153 2.21 11.32 15.55
C ARG A 153 2.01 11.03 17.05
N LEU A 154 1.40 9.89 17.39
CA LEU A 154 1.24 9.46 18.78
C LEU A 154 2.59 9.30 19.48
N LEU A 155 3.54 8.60 18.86
CA LEU A 155 4.87 8.40 19.46
C LEU A 155 5.64 9.72 19.61
N LEU A 156 5.60 10.61 18.60
CA LEU A 156 6.23 11.92 18.65
C LEU A 156 5.63 12.81 19.76
N ASN A 157 4.29 12.89 19.86
CA ASN A 157 3.60 13.62 20.92
C ASN A 157 3.92 13.04 22.31
N SER A 158 4.07 11.72 22.42
CA SER A 158 4.45 11.01 23.64
C SER A 158 5.94 11.13 24.00
N LYS A 159 6.78 11.65 23.06
CA LYS A 159 8.24 11.69 23.17
C LYS A 159 8.86 10.30 23.42
N LEU A 160 8.33 9.29 22.77
CA LEU A 160 8.74 7.89 22.89
C LEU A 160 9.40 7.39 21.60
N ALA A 161 10.14 6.28 21.74
CA ALA A 161 10.75 5.55 20.61
C ALA A 161 11.65 6.42 19.71
N SER A 162 12.29 7.44 20.25
CA SER A 162 13.09 8.41 19.50
C SER A 162 14.61 8.25 19.65
N SER A 163 15.10 7.26 20.42
CA SER A 163 16.52 7.10 20.73
C SER A 163 17.40 6.90 19.50
N SER A 164 16.86 6.27 18.45
CA SER A 164 17.56 6.04 17.19
C SER A 164 17.67 7.25 16.27
N GLY A 165 16.87 8.30 16.50
CA GLY A 165 16.69 9.40 15.54
C GLY A 165 15.96 9.01 14.26
N ALA A 166 15.43 7.78 14.15
CA ALA A 166 14.75 7.28 12.95
C ALA A 166 13.22 7.52 12.98
N LEU A 167 12.65 7.81 14.16
CA LEU A 167 11.22 8.06 14.29
C LEU A 167 10.78 9.26 13.45
N GLY A 168 9.79 9.05 12.60
CA GLY A 168 9.27 10.05 11.67
C GLY A 168 10.03 10.15 10.36
N HIS A 169 11.24 9.61 10.26
CA HIS A 169 12.05 9.60 9.04
C HIS A 169 11.77 8.40 8.15
N TYR A 170 12.33 8.43 6.93
CA TYR A 170 12.15 7.40 5.91
C TYR A 170 10.69 7.25 5.46
N LEU A 171 9.89 8.31 5.52
CA LEU A 171 8.56 8.32 4.93
C LEU A 171 8.66 8.04 3.44
N PHE A 172 7.92 7.06 2.98
CA PHE A 172 7.72 6.81 1.56
C PHE A 172 6.26 6.38 1.32
N ASP A 173 5.81 6.63 0.10
CA ASP A 173 4.55 6.18 -0.46
C ASP A 173 4.89 5.31 -1.68
N GLN A 174 3.95 4.94 -2.50
CA GLN A 174 4.22 4.52 -3.88
C GLN A 174 4.05 5.72 -4.79
N PHE A 175 4.84 5.84 -5.86
CA PHE A 175 4.46 6.78 -6.88
C PHE A 175 3.29 6.20 -7.68
N TYR A 176 2.39 7.06 -8.10
CA TYR A 176 1.18 6.68 -8.80
C TYR A 176 0.98 7.57 -10.02
N VAL A 177 0.89 6.94 -11.20
CA VAL A 177 0.54 7.62 -12.44
C VAL A 177 -0.83 7.12 -12.86
N LYS A 178 -1.87 7.88 -12.52
CA LYS A 178 -3.26 7.56 -12.88
C LYS A 178 -3.42 7.60 -14.39
N ASN A 179 -3.97 6.54 -14.97
CA ASN A 179 -4.21 6.50 -16.41
C ASN A 179 -2.92 6.78 -17.22
N THR A 180 -1.83 6.13 -16.89
CA THR A 180 -0.54 6.24 -17.59
C THR A 180 -0.72 6.17 -19.11
N VAL A 181 -1.63 5.29 -19.55
CA VAL A 181 -2.15 5.27 -20.92
C VAL A 181 -3.67 5.18 -20.93
N GLN A 182 -4.28 5.88 -21.87
CA GLN A 182 -5.68 5.76 -22.24
C GLN A 182 -5.77 5.45 -23.72
N ALA A 183 -6.54 4.44 -24.08
CA ALA A 183 -6.69 4.01 -25.46
C ALA A 183 -8.13 3.59 -25.77
N ILE A 184 -8.44 3.46 -27.04
CA ILE A 184 -9.69 2.92 -27.57
C ILE A 184 -9.41 1.57 -28.19
N VAL A 185 -10.33 0.63 -27.97
CA VAL A 185 -10.43 -0.61 -28.75
C VAL A 185 -11.29 -0.33 -29.96
N PRO A 186 -10.71 -0.17 -31.17
CA PRO A 186 -11.42 0.39 -32.32
C PRO A 186 -12.69 -0.37 -32.72
N GLU A 187 -12.67 -1.70 -32.59
CA GLU A 187 -13.76 -2.60 -32.97
C GLU A 187 -15.01 -2.42 -32.09
N ALA A 188 -14.85 -1.79 -30.91
CA ALA A 188 -15.97 -1.54 -30.00
C ALA A 188 -16.75 -0.25 -30.29
N ARG A 189 -16.33 0.56 -31.27
CA ARG A 189 -16.99 1.83 -31.59
C ARG A 189 -18.42 1.64 -32.06
N ASN A 190 -19.24 2.67 -31.81
CA ASN A 190 -20.64 2.74 -32.23
C ASN A 190 -21.50 1.59 -31.69
N GLY A 191 -21.17 1.07 -30.49
CA GLY A 191 -21.91 -0.05 -29.90
C GLY A 191 -21.77 -1.38 -30.63
N LYS A 192 -20.79 -1.51 -31.55
CA LYS A 192 -20.59 -2.71 -32.37
C LYS A 192 -19.70 -3.77 -31.71
N ALA A 193 -19.36 -3.62 -30.43
CA ALA A 193 -18.54 -4.58 -29.73
C ALA A 193 -19.16 -5.99 -29.80
N PRO A 194 -18.48 -6.99 -30.41
CA PRO A 194 -18.90 -8.37 -30.27
C PRO A 194 -18.97 -8.77 -28.80
N GLY A 195 -19.86 -9.70 -28.47
CA GLY A 195 -19.93 -10.26 -27.13
C GLY A 195 -18.55 -10.75 -26.66
N GLY A 196 -18.14 -10.37 -25.45
CA GLY A 196 -16.83 -10.75 -24.89
C GLY A 196 -15.63 -9.94 -25.38
N LEU A 197 -15.81 -8.92 -26.24
CA LEU A 197 -14.73 -8.05 -26.68
C LEU A 197 -14.20 -7.18 -25.53
N MET A 198 -15.10 -6.55 -24.79
CA MET A 198 -14.78 -5.56 -23.75
C MET A 198 -15.06 -6.10 -22.35
N GLY A 199 -14.44 -5.46 -21.36
CA GLY A 199 -14.58 -5.80 -19.96
C GLY A 199 -13.34 -6.51 -19.38
N GLY A 200 -13.30 -6.61 -18.05
CA GLY A 200 -12.24 -7.31 -17.32
C GLY A 200 -11.05 -6.44 -16.95
N THR A 201 -10.22 -7.01 -16.10
CA THR A 201 -9.02 -6.39 -15.54
C THR A 201 -7.84 -7.35 -15.60
N GLY A 202 -6.64 -6.84 -15.56
CA GLY A 202 -5.41 -7.61 -15.41
C GLY A 202 -4.36 -6.83 -14.64
N TYR A 203 -3.25 -7.47 -14.39
CA TYR A 203 -2.15 -6.95 -13.61
C TYR A 203 -0.80 -7.34 -14.23
N ILE A 204 0.10 -6.41 -14.32
CA ILE A 204 1.52 -6.66 -14.59
C ILE A 204 2.26 -6.51 -13.26
N PRO A 205 2.76 -7.59 -12.64
CA PRO A 205 3.62 -7.48 -11.48
C PRO A 205 4.96 -6.88 -11.87
N ARG A 206 5.71 -6.36 -10.91
CA ARG A 206 7.07 -5.87 -11.17
C ARG A 206 7.85 -6.89 -12.00
N PHE A 207 8.48 -6.45 -13.07
CA PHE A 207 9.21 -7.30 -14.02
C PHE A 207 10.62 -6.78 -14.32
N THR A 208 10.98 -5.57 -13.90
CA THR A 208 12.30 -4.98 -14.03
C THR A 208 13.13 -5.14 -12.77
N ASN A 209 14.47 -5.18 -12.91
CA ASN A 209 15.42 -5.27 -11.81
C ASN A 209 15.08 -6.42 -10.82
N LEU A 210 14.74 -7.61 -11.32
CA LEU A 210 14.39 -8.75 -10.47
C LEU A 210 15.64 -9.52 -10.01
N ASP A 211 16.42 -10.06 -10.97
CA ASP A 211 17.62 -10.85 -10.69
C ASP A 211 18.90 -10.02 -10.85
N LYS A 212 18.88 -9.09 -11.77
CA LYS A 212 19.98 -8.17 -12.07
C LYS A 212 19.43 -6.78 -12.35
N LYS A 213 20.28 -5.79 -12.23
CA LYS A 213 19.96 -4.44 -12.68
C LYS A 213 19.91 -4.40 -14.21
N ASP A 214 18.74 -4.14 -14.76
CA ASP A 214 18.48 -4.07 -16.21
C ASP A 214 17.93 -2.71 -16.66
N THR A 215 17.83 -1.74 -15.75
CA THR A 215 17.39 -0.37 -16.02
C THR A 215 18.35 0.66 -15.43
N ASP A 216 18.18 1.93 -15.77
CA ASP A 216 18.97 3.05 -15.22
C ASP A 216 18.37 3.63 -13.91
N TYR A 217 17.35 2.97 -13.35
CA TYR A 217 16.73 3.26 -12.06
C TYR A 217 16.80 2.04 -11.13
N LEU A 218 16.49 2.24 -9.83
CA LEU A 218 16.38 1.18 -8.83
C LEU A 218 14.92 0.81 -8.60
N ARG A 219 14.68 -0.45 -8.16
CA ARG A 219 13.35 -1.02 -7.90
C ARG A 219 12.57 -1.26 -9.20
N GLY A 220 11.28 -0.95 -9.20
CA GLY A 220 10.41 -1.15 -10.34
C GLY A 220 8.98 -0.76 -10.04
N TYR A 221 8.11 -1.04 -10.98
CA TYR A 221 6.70 -0.71 -10.92
C TYR A 221 5.84 -1.91 -11.29
N ALA A 222 4.56 -1.79 -10.96
CA ALA A 222 3.49 -2.69 -11.38
C ALA A 222 2.40 -1.90 -12.09
N VAL A 223 1.54 -2.59 -12.81
CA VAL A 223 0.49 -1.95 -13.61
C VAL A 223 -0.84 -2.66 -13.42
N ASP A 224 -1.85 -1.89 -13.05
CA ASP A 224 -3.24 -2.29 -13.19
C ASP A 224 -3.76 -1.90 -14.56
N PHE A 225 -4.41 -2.81 -15.29
CA PHE A 225 -5.04 -2.49 -16.55
C PHE A 225 -6.45 -3.05 -16.65
N SER A 226 -7.29 -2.34 -17.40
CA SER A 226 -8.69 -2.70 -17.59
C SER A 226 -9.21 -2.32 -18.96
N SER A 227 -10.22 -3.01 -19.42
CA SER A 227 -10.98 -2.62 -20.60
C SER A 227 -12.46 -2.48 -20.29
N GLY A 228 -13.13 -1.57 -20.97
CA GLY A 228 -14.52 -1.21 -20.77
C GLY A 228 -14.68 0.24 -20.34
N GLY A 229 -15.93 0.67 -20.23
CA GLY A 229 -16.25 2.07 -19.93
C GLY A 229 -16.04 3.02 -21.10
N THR A 230 -16.58 4.20 -20.95
CA THR A 230 -16.41 5.31 -21.90
C THR A 230 -15.13 6.07 -21.53
N PRO A 231 -14.25 6.38 -22.49
CA PRO A 231 -13.07 7.20 -22.21
C PRO A 231 -13.43 8.57 -21.61
N ASP A 232 -12.52 9.12 -20.81
CA ASP A 232 -12.73 10.42 -20.15
C ASP A 232 -12.95 11.53 -21.21
N PRO A 233 -14.02 12.35 -21.08
CA PRO A 233 -14.35 13.43 -22.00
C PRO A 233 -13.18 14.39 -22.29
N LYS A 234 -12.30 14.64 -21.33
CA LYS A 234 -11.16 15.56 -21.46
C LYS A 234 -10.15 15.17 -22.56
N TYR A 235 -10.16 13.90 -23.00
CA TYR A 235 -9.25 13.41 -24.05
C TYR A 235 -9.80 13.61 -25.48
N PHE A 236 -11.02 14.14 -25.61
CA PHE A 236 -11.62 14.45 -26.91
C PHE A 236 -11.49 15.95 -27.21
N PRO A 237 -11.05 16.33 -28.41
CA PRO A 237 -10.90 17.74 -28.77
C PRO A 237 -12.23 18.39 -29.18
N TYR A 238 -13.33 17.98 -28.52
CA TYR A 238 -14.69 18.41 -28.85
C TYR A 238 -15.37 19.03 -27.63
N TYR A 239 -16.46 19.79 -27.86
CA TYR A 239 -17.32 20.34 -26.82
C TYR A 239 -18.79 20.36 -27.30
N GLY A 240 -19.73 20.58 -26.38
CA GLY A 240 -21.17 20.63 -26.69
C GLY A 240 -21.68 19.32 -27.31
N GLU A 241 -22.50 19.47 -28.36
CA GLU A 241 -23.11 18.32 -29.06
C GLU A 241 -22.09 17.39 -29.72
N ASP A 242 -20.96 17.92 -30.22
CA ASP A 242 -19.95 17.11 -30.88
C ASP A 242 -19.21 16.23 -29.87
N LEU A 243 -18.98 16.73 -28.66
CA LEU A 243 -18.47 15.91 -27.57
C LEU A 243 -19.47 14.81 -27.20
N GLN A 244 -20.73 15.11 -27.08
CA GLN A 244 -21.77 14.11 -26.78
C GLN A 244 -21.86 13.03 -27.86
N LYS A 245 -21.80 13.40 -29.14
CA LYS A 245 -21.77 12.45 -30.27
C LYS A 245 -20.51 11.57 -30.20
N ALA A 246 -19.33 12.16 -29.91
CA ALA A 246 -18.09 11.42 -29.77
C ALA A 246 -18.16 10.42 -28.60
N LEU A 247 -18.63 10.84 -27.43
CA LEU A 247 -18.78 9.96 -26.27
C LEU A 247 -19.78 8.83 -26.55
N ALA A 248 -20.90 9.10 -27.20
CA ALA A 248 -21.86 8.08 -27.60
C ALA A 248 -21.24 7.03 -28.54
N ALA A 249 -20.42 7.48 -29.51
CA ALA A 249 -19.71 6.58 -30.43
C ALA A 249 -18.62 5.74 -29.74
N HIS A 250 -18.13 6.19 -28.60
CA HIS A 250 -17.08 5.54 -27.81
C HIS A 250 -17.57 4.92 -26.50
N THR A 251 -18.87 4.72 -26.35
CA THR A 251 -19.44 4.02 -25.19
C THR A 251 -18.84 2.61 -25.09
N ASN A 252 -18.28 2.28 -23.92
CA ASN A 252 -17.66 0.99 -23.64
C ASN A 252 -16.49 0.61 -24.59
N THR A 253 -15.72 1.59 -25.08
CA THR A 253 -14.56 1.34 -25.94
C THR A 253 -13.22 1.49 -25.25
N GLY A 254 -13.21 1.98 -24.01
CA GLY A 254 -12.02 2.40 -23.31
C GLY A 254 -11.11 1.25 -22.91
N PHE A 255 -9.80 1.46 -23.03
CA PHE A 255 -8.76 0.71 -22.37
C PHE A 255 -7.91 1.66 -21.53
N ASN A 256 -7.52 1.23 -20.35
CA ASN A 256 -6.79 2.05 -19.39
C ASN A 256 -5.72 1.20 -18.70
N ALA A 257 -4.55 1.78 -18.51
CA ALA A 257 -3.53 1.22 -17.63
C ALA A 257 -2.98 2.29 -16.69
N THR A 258 -2.79 1.91 -15.44
CA THR A 258 -2.37 2.76 -14.33
C THR A 258 -1.14 2.16 -13.69
N THR A 259 -0.12 2.96 -13.43
CA THR A 259 1.16 2.53 -12.88
C THR A 259 1.29 2.88 -11.40
N MET A 260 1.74 1.91 -10.61
CA MET A 260 2.22 2.09 -9.25
C MET A 260 3.67 1.61 -9.14
N GLY A 261 4.54 2.41 -8.54
CA GLY A 261 5.94 2.05 -8.43
C GLY A 261 6.53 2.30 -7.05
N SER A 262 7.60 1.60 -6.77
CA SER A 262 8.32 1.71 -5.50
C SER A 262 8.98 3.07 -5.36
N VAL A 263 8.83 3.71 -4.22
CA VAL A 263 9.58 4.92 -3.82
C VAL A 263 10.71 4.50 -2.89
N LEU A 264 11.90 5.04 -3.11
CA LEU A 264 13.05 4.73 -2.27
C LEU A 264 12.90 5.39 -0.88
N PRO A 265 13.08 4.61 0.22
CA PRO A 265 12.99 5.14 1.58
C PRO A 265 14.21 6.04 1.86
N ARG A 266 13.99 7.35 1.91
CA ARG A 266 15.03 8.36 2.16
C ARG A 266 14.83 9.01 3.51
N PHE A 267 15.92 9.22 4.24
CA PHE A 267 15.90 9.88 5.55
C PHE A 267 15.29 11.29 5.50
N GLU A 268 15.50 12.01 4.42
CA GLU A 268 15.03 13.38 4.21
C GLU A 268 13.50 13.47 4.07
N ASN A 269 12.84 12.39 3.63
CA ASN A 269 11.40 12.30 3.63
C ASN A 269 10.94 11.95 5.06
N HIS A 270 10.23 12.87 5.69
CA HIS A 270 9.92 12.72 7.11
C HIS A 270 8.63 13.44 7.53
N VAL A 271 8.19 13.10 8.72
CA VAL A 271 7.18 13.85 9.47
C VAL A 271 7.74 14.33 10.79
N SER A 272 7.25 15.46 11.22
CA SER A 272 7.58 16.08 12.51
C SER A 272 6.34 16.73 13.11
N ILE A 273 6.35 16.99 14.41
CA ILE A 273 5.27 17.75 15.05
C ILE A 273 5.35 19.22 14.60
N ASP A 274 4.23 19.75 14.14
CA ASP A 274 4.13 21.20 13.86
C ASP A 274 4.11 21.98 15.19
N PRO A 275 4.97 22.97 15.37
CA PRO A 275 5.08 23.71 16.63
C PRO A 275 3.87 24.61 16.92
N VAL A 276 3.05 24.91 15.91
CA VAL A 276 1.96 25.89 16.00
C VAL A 276 0.59 25.24 15.76
N VAL A 277 0.49 24.41 14.74
CA VAL A 277 -0.80 23.87 14.28
C VAL A 277 -1.24 22.72 15.18
N LYS A 278 -2.49 22.81 15.65
CA LYS A 278 -3.17 21.77 16.43
C LYS A 278 -4.49 21.39 15.74
N ASP A 279 -4.91 20.16 15.96
CA ASP A 279 -6.22 19.71 15.49
C ASP A 279 -7.39 20.26 16.34
N ALA A 280 -8.61 19.86 16.00
CA ALA A 280 -9.82 20.30 16.68
C ALA A 280 -9.92 19.90 18.17
N TRP A 281 -9.05 19.00 18.62
CA TRP A 281 -8.97 18.51 20.01
C TRP A 281 -7.74 19.04 20.75
N GLY A 282 -7.02 19.99 20.15
CA GLY A 282 -5.84 20.61 20.76
C GLY A 282 -4.57 19.76 20.70
N ILE A 283 -4.56 18.66 19.94
CA ILE A 283 -3.40 17.79 19.78
C ILE A 283 -2.51 18.33 18.66
N PRO A 284 -1.18 18.46 18.86
CA PRO A 284 -0.28 18.96 17.82
C PRO A 284 -0.34 18.11 16.55
N SER A 285 -0.41 18.79 15.41
CA SER A 285 -0.51 18.16 14.09
C SER A 285 0.85 17.78 13.54
N LEU A 286 0.87 16.97 12.47
CA LEU A 286 2.10 16.68 11.72
C LEU A 286 2.38 17.75 10.66
N ARG A 287 3.68 18.03 10.48
CA ARG A 287 4.24 18.60 9.26
C ARG A 287 4.87 17.48 8.46
N ILE A 288 4.52 17.38 7.19
CA ILE A 288 4.97 16.32 6.27
C ILE A 288 5.94 16.92 5.26
N SER A 289 7.09 16.29 5.08
CA SER A 289 8.07 16.62 4.05
C SER A 289 8.40 15.37 3.24
N ALA A 290 7.89 15.30 2.01
CA ALA A 290 8.10 14.16 1.12
C ALA A 290 8.26 14.63 -0.32
N ARG A 291 9.21 14.00 -1.06
CA ARG A 291 9.44 14.29 -2.47
C ARG A 291 9.89 13.05 -3.23
N TYR A 292 9.58 13.02 -4.50
CA TYR A 292 10.18 12.11 -5.47
C TYR A 292 11.54 12.61 -5.93
N THR A 293 12.33 11.74 -6.52
CA THR A 293 13.65 12.05 -7.07
C THR A 293 13.77 11.54 -8.51
N ALA A 294 14.90 11.77 -9.15
CA ALA A 294 15.15 11.30 -10.51
C ALA A 294 14.88 9.79 -10.70
N ASN A 295 15.02 8.99 -9.64
CA ASN A 295 14.74 7.55 -9.69
C ASN A 295 13.28 7.27 -10.05
N GLU A 296 12.35 7.90 -9.33
CA GLU A 296 10.92 7.70 -9.52
C GLU A 296 10.44 8.29 -10.86
N PHE A 297 10.97 9.45 -11.28
CA PHE A 297 10.67 10.04 -12.58
C PHE A 297 11.07 9.13 -13.75
N LYS A 298 12.26 8.52 -13.69
CA LYS A 298 12.72 7.57 -14.70
C LYS A 298 11.80 6.35 -14.81
N MET A 299 11.37 5.80 -13.67
CA MET A 299 10.41 4.69 -13.64
C MET A 299 9.06 5.07 -14.27
N ALA A 300 8.55 6.26 -13.98
CA ALA A 300 7.28 6.73 -14.53
C ALA A 300 7.36 6.89 -16.06
N THR A 301 8.45 7.45 -16.57
CA THR A 301 8.69 7.60 -18.02
C THR A 301 8.85 6.24 -18.69
N ASP A 302 9.58 5.31 -18.09
CA ASP A 302 9.74 3.94 -18.60
C ASP A 302 8.39 3.21 -18.66
N ALA A 303 7.57 3.32 -17.62
CA ALA A 303 6.23 2.75 -17.58
C ALA A 303 5.32 3.31 -18.69
N MET A 304 5.33 4.62 -18.89
CA MET A 304 4.56 5.26 -19.97
C MET A 304 4.97 4.72 -21.34
N ASN A 305 6.26 4.66 -21.61
CA ASN A 305 6.78 4.18 -22.90
C ASN A 305 6.43 2.69 -23.14
N THR A 306 6.67 1.85 -22.12
CA THR A 306 6.34 0.42 -22.16
C THR A 306 4.85 0.19 -22.45
N LEU A 307 3.97 0.87 -21.71
CA LEU A 307 2.53 0.70 -21.86
C LEU A 307 2.00 1.21 -23.20
N SER A 308 2.57 2.31 -23.71
CA SER A 308 2.23 2.83 -25.01
C SER A 308 2.59 1.82 -26.12
N GLU A 309 3.77 1.22 -26.04
CA GLU A 309 4.20 0.20 -26.98
C GLU A 309 3.31 -1.05 -26.91
N LEU A 310 2.90 -1.48 -25.72
CA LEU A 310 1.98 -2.60 -25.54
C LEU A 310 0.60 -2.30 -26.14
N CYS A 311 0.08 -1.09 -25.95
CA CYS A 311 -1.18 -0.66 -26.59
C CYS A 311 -1.10 -0.68 -28.11
N HIS A 312 -0.04 -0.15 -28.70
CA HIS A 312 0.19 -0.20 -30.15
C HIS A 312 0.27 -1.63 -30.66
N THR A 313 1.03 -2.50 -29.98
CA THR A 313 1.16 -3.91 -30.34
C THR A 313 -0.18 -4.65 -30.24
N ALA A 314 -1.02 -4.30 -29.26
CA ALA A 314 -2.37 -4.83 -29.11
C ALA A 314 -3.37 -4.29 -30.15
N GLY A 315 -2.95 -3.32 -31.01
CA GLY A 315 -3.80 -2.67 -31.99
C GLY A 315 -4.80 -1.70 -31.40
N PHE A 316 -4.48 -1.11 -30.24
CA PHE A 316 -5.33 -0.10 -29.63
C PHE A 316 -4.96 1.29 -30.12
N GLU A 317 -5.94 2.17 -30.17
CA GLU A 317 -5.81 3.54 -30.64
C GLU A 317 -5.57 4.46 -29.44
N MET A 318 -4.38 5.05 -29.36
CA MET A 318 -4.00 5.89 -28.22
C MET A 318 -4.80 7.18 -28.17
N LEU A 319 -5.40 7.50 -27.04
CA LEU A 319 -6.02 8.77 -26.71
C LEU A 319 -5.09 9.69 -25.94
N ALA A 320 -4.40 9.13 -24.97
CA ALA A 320 -3.47 9.87 -24.12
C ALA A 320 -2.42 8.94 -23.51
N GLN A 321 -1.26 9.52 -23.22
CA GLN A 321 -0.20 8.93 -22.41
C GLN A 321 0.49 10.01 -21.60
N HIS A 322 0.91 9.71 -20.38
CA HIS A 322 1.70 10.61 -19.56
C HIS A 322 2.43 9.87 -18.44
N ASP A 323 3.49 10.50 -17.94
CA ASP A 323 4.29 10.04 -16.81
C ASP A 323 4.16 10.95 -15.58
N GLN A 324 3.14 11.81 -15.56
CA GLN A 324 2.89 12.73 -14.46
C GLN A 324 2.42 11.97 -13.23
N MET A 325 3.30 11.86 -12.24
CA MET A 325 2.99 11.28 -10.94
C MET A 325 2.09 12.22 -10.12
N VAL A 326 1.16 11.63 -9.37
CA VAL A 326 0.44 12.38 -8.34
C VAL A 326 1.41 12.81 -7.23
N PRO A 327 1.13 13.88 -6.47
CA PRO A 327 1.93 14.26 -5.32
C PRO A 327 2.09 13.11 -4.30
N PRO A 328 3.22 13.04 -3.56
CA PRO A 328 3.37 12.07 -2.47
C PRO A 328 2.23 12.16 -1.46
N GLY A 329 1.67 11.02 -1.07
CA GLY A 329 0.50 10.89 -0.19
C GLY A 329 -0.82 10.67 -0.95
N GLU A 330 -0.89 10.92 -2.25
CA GLU A 330 -2.12 10.66 -3.03
C GLU A 330 -2.29 9.20 -3.45
N SER A 331 -1.28 8.36 -3.35
CA SER A 331 -1.44 6.91 -3.55
C SER A 331 -2.00 6.20 -2.33
N ILE A 332 -2.05 6.90 -1.18
CA ILE A 332 -2.61 6.42 0.10
C ILE A 332 -1.94 5.15 0.65
N HIS A 333 -0.66 4.97 0.38
CA HIS A 333 0.15 3.84 0.83
C HIS A 333 1.37 4.32 1.63
N GLU A 334 1.18 5.26 2.55
CA GLU A 334 2.25 5.84 3.38
C GLU A 334 2.85 4.78 4.30
N LEU A 335 4.17 4.68 4.28
CA LEU A 335 4.96 3.65 4.95
C LEU A 335 6.24 4.24 5.57
N GLY A 336 6.87 3.53 6.50
CA GLY A 336 8.28 3.68 6.84
C GLY A 336 8.65 4.49 8.08
N THR A 337 7.76 5.32 8.60
CA THR A 337 8.08 6.33 9.65
C THR A 337 8.40 5.77 11.05
N CYS A 338 8.13 4.49 11.29
CA CYS A 338 8.55 3.73 12.48
C CYS A 338 9.32 2.47 12.09
N ARG A 339 10.19 2.57 11.08
CA ARG A 339 10.85 1.44 10.43
C ARG A 339 11.40 0.40 11.41
N MET A 340 11.26 -0.87 11.06
CA MET A 340 11.86 -1.98 11.80
C MET A 340 13.33 -2.21 11.39
N GLY A 341 14.08 -2.84 12.27
CA GLY A 341 15.47 -3.25 12.02
C GLY A 341 16.07 -3.96 13.23
N ASP A 342 17.21 -4.63 13.04
CA ASP A 342 17.93 -5.34 14.10
C ASP A 342 18.74 -4.40 14.99
N ASN A 343 19.11 -3.23 14.47
CA ASN A 343 19.96 -2.30 15.21
C ASN A 343 19.12 -1.17 15.84
N PRO A 344 19.02 -1.10 17.17
CA PRO A 344 18.25 -0.07 17.88
C PRO A 344 18.77 1.37 17.67
N LYS A 345 19.98 1.53 17.12
CA LYS A 345 20.54 2.86 16.79
C LYS A 345 20.08 3.40 15.43
N THR A 346 19.46 2.58 14.58
CA THR A 346 19.06 2.96 13.21
C THR A 346 17.61 2.59 12.88
N SER A 347 16.89 2.02 13.84
CA SER A 347 15.48 1.61 13.67
C SER A 347 14.66 1.92 14.91
N VAL A 348 13.36 2.04 14.73
CA VAL A 348 12.39 2.32 15.80
C VAL A 348 11.88 1.01 16.41
N LEU A 349 11.63 0.02 15.56
CA LEU A 349 11.05 -1.27 15.92
C LEU A 349 12.05 -2.40 15.67
N ASN A 350 11.95 -3.45 16.49
CA ASN A 350 12.59 -4.73 16.22
C ASN A 350 11.75 -5.56 15.21
N LYS A 351 12.23 -6.75 14.88
CA LYS A 351 11.56 -7.67 13.94
C LYS A 351 10.16 -8.15 14.36
N TRP A 352 9.74 -7.88 15.58
CA TRP A 352 8.43 -8.26 16.13
C TRP A 352 7.46 -7.08 16.22
N ASN A 353 7.71 -6.00 15.50
CA ASN A 353 6.93 -4.75 15.59
C ASN A 353 6.95 -4.08 16.98
N GLN A 354 7.85 -4.50 17.86
CA GLN A 354 8.02 -3.97 19.21
C GLN A 354 9.01 -2.81 19.18
N THR A 355 8.72 -1.72 19.88
CA THR A 355 9.67 -0.60 19.99
C THR A 355 10.93 -1.02 20.74
N HIS A 356 12.09 -0.53 20.30
CA HIS A 356 13.34 -0.80 21.00
C HIS A 356 13.39 -0.16 22.38
N ASP A 357 12.82 1.04 22.53
CA ASP A 357 12.90 1.87 23.72
C ASP A 357 11.91 1.42 24.82
N VAL A 358 10.68 1.10 24.45
CA VAL A 358 9.61 0.76 25.40
C VAL A 358 9.03 -0.61 25.06
N LYS A 359 9.43 -1.62 25.83
CA LYS A 359 9.23 -3.04 25.46
C LYS A 359 7.78 -3.52 25.40
N ASN A 360 6.84 -2.80 25.97
CA ASN A 360 5.43 -3.13 25.92
C ASN A 360 4.61 -2.19 24.98
N VAL A 361 5.31 -1.54 24.03
CA VAL A 361 4.68 -0.78 22.93
C VAL A 361 4.99 -1.42 21.59
N PHE A 362 3.96 -1.64 20.78
CA PHE A 362 4.04 -2.24 19.44
C PHE A 362 3.40 -1.32 18.40
N VAL A 363 3.93 -1.36 17.17
CA VAL A 363 3.36 -0.61 16.04
C VAL A 363 3.10 -1.60 14.91
N VAL A 364 1.84 -1.78 14.53
CA VAL A 364 1.39 -2.87 13.64
C VAL A 364 0.76 -2.36 12.33
N ASP A 365 1.07 -1.14 11.94
CA ASP A 365 0.63 -0.55 10.67
C ASP A 365 1.80 -0.35 9.68
N GLY A 366 1.55 0.35 8.59
CA GLY A 366 2.52 0.56 7.52
C GLY A 366 3.78 1.34 7.94
N SER A 367 3.76 2.05 9.07
CA SER A 367 4.95 2.76 9.56
C SER A 367 6.13 1.83 9.88
N ALA A 368 5.86 0.55 10.16
CA ALA A 368 6.87 -0.45 10.45
C ALA A 368 7.73 -0.87 9.24
N PHE A 369 7.32 -0.55 8.04
CA PHE A 369 7.98 -0.98 6.81
C PHE A 369 9.39 -0.39 6.65
N VAL A 370 10.27 -1.18 6.04
CA VAL A 370 11.65 -0.77 5.71
C VAL A 370 11.76 -0.34 4.26
N THR A 371 11.05 -1.04 3.37
CA THR A 371 10.92 -0.75 1.94
C THR A 371 9.50 -1.05 1.50
N GLY A 372 9.03 -0.42 0.42
CA GLY A 372 7.75 -0.71 -0.21
C GLY A 372 7.95 -1.35 -1.58
N GLY A 373 7.14 -2.35 -1.90
CA GLY A 373 7.00 -2.88 -3.25
C GLY A 373 6.10 -2.01 -4.12
N SER A 374 5.81 -2.51 -5.29
CA SER A 374 4.82 -1.92 -6.20
C SER A 374 3.39 -2.44 -5.97
N GLN A 375 3.20 -3.37 -5.02
CA GLN A 375 1.90 -3.90 -4.63
C GLN A 375 1.33 -3.15 -3.42
N ASN A 376 -0.02 -3.16 -3.32
CA ASN A 376 -0.72 -2.58 -2.18
C ASN A 376 -0.26 -3.24 -0.87
N PRO A 377 0.04 -2.48 0.20
CA PRO A 377 0.74 -3.00 1.39
C PRO A 377 -0.16 -3.73 2.40
N THR A 378 -1.49 -3.65 2.28
CA THR A 378 -2.44 -4.08 3.32
C THR A 378 -2.26 -5.53 3.76
N LEU A 379 -2.03 -6.46 2.82
CA LEU A 379 -1.84 -7.87 3.18
C LEU A 379 -0.58 -8.08 4.03
N THR A 380 0.51 -7.39 3.68
CA THR A 380 1.76 -7.44 4.47
C THR A 380 1.60 -6.78 5.84
N ILE A 381 0.88 -5.66 5.94
CA ILE A 381 0.53 -5.04 7.23
C ILE A 381 -0.23 -6.05 8.11
N THR A 382 -1.23 -6.73 7.54
CA THR A 382 -2.05 -7.70 8.29
C THR A 382 -1.21 -8.90 8.74
N ALA A 383 -0.35 -9.44 7.88
CA ALA A 383 0.55 -10.55 8.21
C ALA A 383 1.52 -10.19 9.34
N LEU A 384 2.12 -8.99 9.28
CA LEU A 384 2.98 -8.47 10.35
C LEU A 384 2.21 -8.27 11.66
N ALA A 385 0.98 -7.77 11.61
CA ALA A 385 0.14 -7.56 12.78
C ALA A 385 -0.22 -8.90 13.45
N MET A 386 -0.57 -9.93 12.68
CA MET A 386 -0.83 -11.27 13.20
C MET A 386 0.42 -11.87 13.84
N ARG A 387 1.56 -11.76 13.18
CA ARG A 387 2.84 -12.23 13.72
C ARG A 387 3.23 -11.52 15.02
N ALA A 388 3.01 -10.21 15.08
CA ALA A 388 3.23 -9.44 16.30
C ALA A 388 2.27 -9.85 17.43
N ALA A 389 1.01 -10.18 17.12
CA ALA A 389 0.02 -10.66 18.08
C ALA A 389 0.43 -11.99 18.71
N ASP A 390 0.91 -12.95 17.91
CA ASP A 390 1.42 -14.22 18.42
C ASP A 390 2.62 -14.03 19.36
N TYR A 391 3.58 -13.18 18.95
CA TYR A 391 4.72 -12.83 19.80
C TYR A 391 4.28 -12.16 21.10
N MET A 392 3.37 -11.19 21.05
CA MET A 392 2.83 -10.55 22.26
C MET A 392 2.18 -11.55 23.21
N ALA A 393 1.35 -12.46 22.66
CA ALA A 393 0.68 -13.48 23.47
C ALA A 393 1.67 -14.43 24.16
N GLU A 394 2.76 -14.78 23.46
CA GLU A 394 3.84 -15.61 24.03
C GLU A 394 4.60 -14.87 25.12
N GLU A 395 5.03 -13.64 24.88
CA GLU A 395 5.78 -12.85 25.85
C GLU A 395 4.94 -12.45 27.08
N MET A 396 3.65 -12.24 26.91
CA MET A 396 2.73 -12.04 28.05
C MET A 396 2.60 -13.31 28.90
N ARG A 397 2.55 -14.51 28.28
CA ARG A 397 2.53 -15.78 29.04
C ARG A 397 3.81 -16.03 29.81
N LYS A 398 4.95 -15.55 29.29
CA LYS A 398 6.25 -15.62 29.97
C LYS A 398 6.44 -14.54 31.05
N GLY A 399 5.54 -13.55 31.14
CA GLY A 399 5.66 -12.43 32.07
C GLY A 399 6.69 -11.36 31.66
N ASN A 400 7.11 -11.34 30.39
CA ASN A 400 8.07 -10.35 29.86
C ASN A 400 7.42 -9.01 29.51
N LEU A 401 6.10 -8.99 29.29
CA LEU A 401 5.31 -7.79 28.97
C LEU A 401 4.37 -7.40 30.12
#